data_ba48a2b1e96f07e4ba9018fdabe586d3
#
_entry.id   ba48a2b1e96f07e4ba9018fdabe586d3
#
_cell.length_a   1.000
_cell.length_b   1.000
_cell.length_c   1.000
_cell.angle_alpha   90.00
_cell.angle_beta   90.00
_cell.angle_gamma   90.00
#
_symmetry.space_group_name_H-M   'P 1'
#
loop_
_entity.id
_entity.type
_entity.pdbx_description
1 polymer ?
#
loop_
_entity_poly.entity_id
_entity_poly.type
_entity_poly.pdbx_seq_one_letter_code
_entity_poly.pdbx_strand_id
1 'polypeptide(L)'
;MDAPPEDPAPAWRACTVSTTLEVIGGRWKAVILFHLLSGMRRFNELQRELGSVTQRVLTLQLRELEADGIVERTVYAEVPPRVEYRLTPFGESLKPVLLSLRDWGERHRSEVAALRA
;
A
#
# COMPACT_ATOMS: atom_id res chain seq x y z
N MET A 1 -32.76 9.61 -20.45
CA MET A 1 -33.38 8.99 -19.28
C MET A 1 -32.33 8.22 -18.53
N ASP A 2 -32.18 8.53 -17.29
CA ASP A 2 -31.15 7.89 -16.47
C ASP A 2 -31.53 6.46 -16.15
N ALA A 3 -30.53 5.60 -16.11
CA ALA A 3 -30.73 4.24 -15.62
C ALA A 3 -31.20 4.31 -14.16
N PRO A 4 -32.06 3.37 -13.72
CA PRO A 4 -32.43 3.34 -12.32
C PRO A 4 -31.15 3.22 -11.48
N PRO A 5 -31.08 3.95 -10.37
CA PRO A 5 -29.91 3.86 -9.51
C PRO A 5 -29.75 2.40 -9.05
N GLU A 6 -28.51 1.95 -9.09
CA GLU A 6 -28.17 0.66 -8.46
C GLU A 6 -28.48 0.75 -6.99
N ASP A 7 -28.50 -0.40 -6.32
CA ASP A 7 -28.69 -0.42 -4.88
C ASP A 7 -27.70 0.57 -4.23
N PRO A 8 -28.19 1.39 -3.29
CA PRO A 8 -27.32 2.37 -2.67
C PRO A 8 -26.15 1.68 -2.01
N ALA A 9 -24.94 2.24 -2.20
CA ALA A 9 -23.77 1.73 -1.53
C ALA A 9 -24.01 1.70 -0.01
N PRO A 10 -23.48 0.69 0.69
CA PRO A 10 -23.56 0.67 2.13
C PRO A 10 -23.07 1.99 2.73
N ALA A 11 -23.65 2.41 3.85
CA ALA A 11 -23.32 3.68 4.47
C ALA A 11 -21.81 3.85 4.73
N TRP A 12 -21.10 2.76 5.03
CA TRP A 12 -19.67 2.81 5.27
C TRP A 12 -18.86 3.24 4.03
N ARG A 13 -19.38 2.99 2.83
CA ARG A 13 -18.71 3.43 1.59
C ARG A 13 -18.82 4.93 1.35
N ALA A 14 -19.80 5.58 1.95
CA ALA A 14 -19.92 7.03 1.86
C ALA A 14 -18.86 7.74 2.70
N CYS A 15 -18.21 7.02 3.63
CA CYS A 15 -17.16 7.57 4.46
C CYS A 15 -15.85 7.66 3.67
N THR A 16 -15.24 8.82 3.61
CA THR A 16 -13.99 9.03 2.86
C THR A 16 -12.81 8.27 3.46
N VAL A 17 -12.87 7.92 4.74
CA VAL A 17 -11.89 7.03 5.36
C VAL A 17 -11.90 5.65 4.67
N SER A 18 -13.09 5.14 4.36
CA SER A 18 -13.22 3.86 3.65
C SER A 18 -12.61 3.92 2.26
N THR A 19 -12.74 5.06 1.56
CA THR A 19 -12.10 5.25 0.25
C THR A 19 -10.59 5.08 0.36
N THR A 20 -9.97 5.68 1.35
CA THR A 20 -8.53 5.56 1.57
C THR A 20 -8.15 4.12 1.93
N LEU A 21 -8.93 3.48 2.81
CA LEU A 21 -8.65 2.11 3.22
C LEU A 21 -8.81 1.09 2.08
N GLU A 22 -9.61 1.39 1.07
CA GLU A 22 -9.68 0.54 -0.13
C GLU A 22 -8.33 0.49 -0.85
N VAL A 23 -7.56 1.56 -0.79
CA VAL A 23 -6.26 1.67 -1.45
C VAL A 23 -5.13 1.13 -0.59
N ILE A 24 -5.09 1.49 0.70
CA ILE A 24 -3.96 1.18 1.59
C ILE A 24 -4.32 0.24 2.73
N GLY A 25 -5.53 -0.31 2.74
CA GLY A 25 -5.96 -1.19 3.82
C GLY A 25 -5.25 -2.54 3.82
N GLY A 26 -5.51 -3.31 4.85
CA GLY A 26 -4.85 -4.58 5.06
C GLY A 26 -3.51 -4.42 5.76
N ARG A 27 -2.78 -5.53 5.87
CA ARG A 27 -1.55 -5.58 6.66
C ARG A 27 -0.36 -4.94 5.96
N TRP A 28 -0.26 -5.07 4.62
CA TRP A 28 1.01 -4.83 3.93
C TRP A 28 1.06 -3.60 3.06
N LYS A 29 -0.06 -3.15 2.50
CA LYS A 29 -0.03 -2.07 1.48
C LYS A 29 0.61 -0.79 2.01
N ALA A 30 0.14 -0.28 3.15
CA ALA A 30 0.69 0.95 3.71
C ALA A 30 2.19 0.81 4.04
N VAL A 31 2.61 -0.34 4.54
CA VAL A 31 4.02 -0.61 4.87
C VAL A 31 4.87 -0.64 3.60
N ILE A 32 4.40 -1.29 2.55
CA ILE A 32 5.09 -1.31 1.25
C ILE A 32 5.28 0.12 0.74
N LEU A 33 4.23 0.91 0.75
CA LEU A 33 4.28 2.28 0.26
C LEU A 33 5.21 3.15 1.09
N PHE A 34 5.22 2.94 2.41
CA PHE A 34 6.14 3.66 3.30
C PHE A 34 7.60 3.42 2.90
N HIS A 35 7.96 2.17 2.63
CA HIS A 35 9.32 1.86 2.16
C HIS A 35 9.62 2.49 0.80
N LEU A 36 8.65 2.57 -0.09
CA LEU A 36 8.83 3.19 -1.41
C LEU A 36 8.93 4.72 -1.36
N LEU A 37 8.59 5.35 -0.24
CA LEU A 37 8.77 6.79 -0.09
C LEU A 37 10.24 7.20 -0.20
N SER A 38 11.16 6.32 0.19
CA SER A 38 12.60 6.58 0.12
C SER A 38 13.17 6.42 -1.28
N GLY A 39 12.39 5.87 -2.20
CA GLY A 39 12.81 5.66 -3.58
C GLY A 39 12.48 4.26 -4.07
N MET A 40 12.89 3.99 -5.29
CA MET A 40 12.68 2.72 -5.96
C MET A 40 13.22 1.53 -5.17
N ARG A 41 12.50 0.41 -5.23
CA ARG A 41 12.93 -0.88 -4.67
C ARG A 41 12.71 -2.00 -5.67
N ARG A 42 13.63 -2.97 -5.65
CA ARG A 42 13.42 -4.24 -6.32
C ARG A 42 12.60 -5.16 -5.43
N PHE A 43 11.99 -6.16 -6.04
CA PHE A 43 11.15 -7.12 -5.30
C PHE A 43 11.86 -7.72 -4.09
N ASN A 44 13.09 -8.21 -4.30
CA ASN A 44 13.85 -8.86 -3.23
C ASN A 44 14.23 -7.89 -2.12
N GLU A 45 14.48 -6.63 -2.47
CA GLU A 45 14.76 -5.59 -1.47
C GLU A 45 13.54 -5.34 -0.58
N LEU A 46 12.36 -5.20 -1.20
CA LEU A 46 11.11 -5.04 -0.45
C LEU A 46 10.85 -6.24 0.45
N GLN A 47 11.03 -7.45 -0.06
CA GLN A 47 10.79 -8.65 0.72
C GLN A 47 11.70 -8.70 1.96
N ARG A 48 12.96 -8.37 1.81
CA ARG A 48 13.90 -8.31 2.93
C ARG A 48 13.51 -7.23 3.94
N GLU A 49 13.16 -6.05 3.48
CA GLU A 49 12.79 -4.93 4.36
C GLU A 49 11.52 -5.22 5.14
N LEU A 50 10.56 -5.93 4.52
CA LEU A 50 9.29 -6.27 5.17
C LEU A 50 9.40 -7.47 6.10
N GLY A 51 10.42 -8.28 5.93
CA GLY A 51 10.71 -9.41 6.83
C GLY A 51 9.82 -10.62 6.62
N SER A 52 8.65 -10.63 7.23
CA SER A 52 7.81 -11.84 7.31
C SER A 52 6.81 -12.01 6.18
N VAL A 53 6.82 -11.14 5.17
CA VAL A 53 5.90 -11.27 4.02
C VAL A 53 6.38 -12.40 3.11
N THR A 54 5.43 -13.24 2.65
CA THR A 54 5.74 -14.26 1.67
C THR A 54 5.83 -13.64 0.27
N GLN A 55 6.55 -14.32 -0.62
CA GLN A 55 6.65 -13.91 -2.03
C GLN A 55 5.26 -13.79 -2.67
N ARG A 56 4.38 -14.76 -2.37
CA ARG A 56 3.03 -14.78 -2.92
C ARG A 56 2.22 -13.56 -2.47
N VAL A 57 2.25 -13.25 -1.19
CA VAL A 57 1.50 -12.12 -0.64
C VAL A 57 2.05 -10.80 -1.17
N LEU A 58 3.38 -10.65 -1.19
CA LEU A 58 3.98 -9.42 -1.71
C LEU A 58 3.64 -9.21 -3.18
N THR A 59 3.69 -10.26 -3.99
CA THR A 59 3.30 -10.20 -5.41
C THR A 59 1.86 -9.71 -5.56
N LEU A 60 0.94 -10.28 -4.78
CA LEU A 60 -0.46 -9.92 -4.84
C LEU A 60 -0.68 -8.45 -4.44
N GLN A 61 -0.07 -8.03 -3.36
CA GLN A 61 -0.21 -6.66 -2.88
C GLN A 61 0.35 -5.65 -3.87
N LEU A 62 1.49 -5.93 -4.47
CA LEU A 62 2.09 -5.05 -5.48
C LEU A 62 1.23 -4.97 -6.75
N ARG A 63 0.62 -6.06 -7.16
CA ARG A 63 -0.29 -6.07 -8.31
C ARG A 63 -1.52 -5.21 -8.06
N GLU A 64 -2.08 -5.28 -6.87
CA GLU A 64 -3.23 -4.46 -6.49
C GLU A 64 -2.87 -2.98 -6.45
N LEU A 65 -1.71 -2.64 -5.88
CA LEU A 65 -1.23 -1.26 -5.84
C LEU A 65 -0.94 -0.72 -7.25
N GLU A 66 -0.41 -1.56 -8.12
CA GLU A 66 -0.19 -1.20 -9.52
C GLU A 66 -1.52 -0.96 -10.24
N ALA A 67 -2.48 -1.84 -10.04
CA ALA A 67 -3.82 -1.70 -10.64
C ALA A 67 -4.52 -0.42 -10.18
N ASP A 68 -4.29 0.01 -8.94
CA ASP A 68 -4.85 1.25 -8.39
C ASP A 68 -4.06 2.49 -8.84
N GLY A 69 -3.01 2.33 -9.62
CA GLY A 69 -2.20 3.45 -10.11
C GLY A 69 -1.31 4.10 -9.05
N ILE A 70 -1.07 3.41 -7.94
CA ILE A 70 -0.26 3.90 -6.82
C ILE A 70 1.21 3.56 -7.02
N VAL A 71 1.49 2.40 -7.58
CA VAL A 71 2.84 1.88 -7.80
C VAL A 71 3.04 1.63 -9.29
N GLU A 72 4.22 1.96 -9.77
CA GLU A 72 4.66 1.66 -11.14
C GLU A 72 5.67 0.52 -11.09
N ARG A 73 5.46 -0.46 -11.94
CA ARG A 73 6.38 -1.58 -12.11
C ARG A 73 7.11 -1.45 -13.44
N THR A 74 8.43 -1.42 -13.40
CA THR A 74 9.27 -1.35 -14.60
C THR A 74 10.06 -2.64 -14.73
N VAL A 75 9.96 -3.29 -15.88
CA VAL A 75 10.71 -4.50 -16.18
C VAL A 75 11.82 -4.15 -17.18
N TYR A 76 13.06 -4.52 -16.82
CA TYR A 76 14.20 -4.37 -17.70
C TYR A 76 14.57 -5.70 -18.32
N ALA A 77 14.68 -5.73 -19.65
CA ALA A 77 15.02 -6.94 -20.40
C ALA A 77 16.50 -7.27 -20.25
N GLU A 78 16.84 -7.84 -19.11
CA GLU A 78 18.20 -8.26 -18.77
C GLU A 78 18.19 -9.75 -18.44
N VAL A 79 19.36 -10.33 -18.22
CA VAL A 79 19.52 -11.71 -17.77
C VAL A 79 20.37 -11.71 -16.51
N PRO A 80 19.76 -11.99 -15.33
CA PRO A 80 18.34 -12.21 -15.06
C PRO A 80 17.53 -10.92 -15.22
N PRO A 81 16.22 -11.00 -15.50
CA PRO A 81 15.38 -9.81 -15.64
C PRO A 81 15.34 -9.01 -14.33
N ARG A 82 15.36 -7.70 -14.47
CA ARG A 82 15.29 -6.77 -13.34
C ARG A 82 13.92 -6.12 -13.30
N VAL A 83 13.27 -6.16 -12.16
CA VAL A 83 11.97 -5.54 -11.93
C VAL A 83 12.10 -4.52 -10.81
N GLU A 84 11.68 -3.29 -11.09
CA GLU A 84 11.73 -2.18 -10.15
C GLU A 84 10.34 -1.65 -9.87
N TYR A 85 10.09 -1.30 -8.60
CA TYR A 85 8.85 -0.73 -8.14
C TYR A 85 9.11 0.67 -7.59
N ARG A 86 8.25 1.62 -7.95
CA ARG A 86 8.32 2.98 -7.46
C ARG A 86 6.92 3.55 -7.31
N LEU A 87 6.79 4.59 -6.49
CA LEU A 87 5.54 5.32 -6.39
C LEU A 87 5.30 6.12 -7.67
N THR A 88 4.04 6.13 -8.13
CA THR A 88 3.61 7.08 -9.14
C THR A 88 3.42 8.46 -8.51
N PRO A 89 3.26 9.54 -9.29
CA PRO A 89 2.86 10.83 -8.72
C PRO A 89 1.60 10.74 -7.87
N PHE A 90 0.65 9.92 -8.29
CA PHE A 90 -0.56 9.67 -7.51
C PHE A 90 -0.24 8.97 -6.17
N GLY A 91 0.66 7.98 -6.21
CA GLY A 91 1.14 7.30 -5.00
C GLY A 91 1.87 8.25 -4.05
N GLU A 92 2.66 9.18 -4.59
CA GLU A 92 3.35 10.19 -3.79
C GLU A 92 2.38 11.06 -2.98
N SER A 93 1.15 11.24 -3.46
CA SER A 93 0.14 12.02 -2.75
C SER A 93 -0.25 11.39 -1.41
N LEU A 94 0.06 10.11 -1.20
CA LEU A 94 -0.20 9.43 0.06
C LEU A 94 0.86 9.70 1.12
N LYS A 95 1.95 10.39 0.78
CA LYS A 95 3.05 10.63 1.74
C LYS A 95 2.57 11.21 3.07
N PRO A 96 1.74 12.27 3.12
CA PRO A 96 1.27 12.79 4.40
C PRO A 96 0.51 11.76 5.23
N VAL A 97 -0.29 10.93 4.56
CA VAL A 97 -1.07 9.88 5.24
C VAL A 97 -0.14 8.83 5.85
N LEU A 98 0.83 8.38 5.06
CA LEU A 98 1.79 7.36 5.51
C LEU A 98 2.64 7.85 6.67
N LEU A 99 3.08 9.11 6.61
CA LEU A 99 3.85 9.71 7.71
C LEU A 99 3.00 9.85 8.97
N SER A 100 1.72 10.19 8.82
CA SER A 100 0.80 10.26 9.96
C SER A 100 0.58 8.90 10.61
N LEU A 101 0.46 7.85 9.80
CA LEU A 101 0.34 6.47 10.31
C LEU A 101 1.58 6.09 11.11
N ARG A 102 2.77 6.39 10.58
CA ARG A 102 4.03 6.15 11.27
C ARG A 102 4.07 6.89 12.61
N ASP A 103 3.77 8.16 12.60
CA ASP A 103 3.87 9.02 13.79
C ASP A 103 2.94 8.54 14.90
N TRP A 104 1.72 8.17 14.56
CA TRP A 104 0.80 7.62 15.53
C TRP A 104 1.33 6.31 16.12
N GLY A 105 1.82 5.43 15.25
CA GLY A 105 2.37 4.13 15.67
C GLY A 105 3.57 4.29 16.59
N GLU A 106 4.48 5.23 16.28
CA GLU A 106 5.64 5.48 17.14
C GLU A 106 5.24 6.01 18.51
N ARG A 107 4.28 6.94 18.58
CA ARG A 107 3.83 7.49 19.84
C ARG A 107 3.10 6.49 20.72
N HIS A 108 2.42 5.51 20.13
CA HIS A 108 1.56 4.59 20.86
C HIS A 108 2.02 3.13 20.81
N ARG A 109 3.26 2.90 20.38
CA ARG A 109 3.79 1.54 20.23
C ARG A 109 3.68 0.73 21.51
N SER A 110 4.07 1.32 22.64
CA SER A 110 4.02 0.64 23.92
C SER A 110 2.61 0.31 24.37
N GLU A 111 1.67 1.22 24.15
CA GLU A 111 0.27 1.02 24.51
C GLU A 111 -0.35 -0.11 23.69
N VAL A 112 -0.10 -0.13 22.38
CA VAL A 112 -0.59 -1.19 21.49
C VAL A 112 0.03 -2.54 21.86
N ALA A 113 1.33 -2.59 22.13
CA ALA A 113 1.99 -3.81 22.55
C ALA A 113 1.42 -4.36 23.86
N ALA A 114 1.10 -3.49 24.81
CA ALA A 114 0.50 -3.89 26.08
C ALA A 114 -0.89 -4.52 25.88
N LEU A 115 -1.68 -3.98 24.94
CA LEU A 115 -3.01 -4.51 24.64
C LEU A 115 -2.96 -5.89 23.99
N ARG A 116 -1.85 -6.23 23.35
CA ARG A 116 -1.67 -7.48 22.62
C ARG A 116 -0.80 -8.50 23.33
N ALA A 117 -0.39 -8.19 24.53
CA ALA A 117 0.42 -9.08 25.34
C ALA A 117 -0.41 -10.25 25.90
#